data_aa1b208d10bd08d819095c842143cb18
#
_entry.id   aa1b208d10bd08d819095c842143cb18
#
_cell.length_a   1.000
_cell.length_b   1.000
_cell.length_c   1.000
_cell.angle_alpha   90.00
_cell.angle_beta   90.00
_cell.angle_gamma   90.00
#
_symmetry.space_group_name_H-M   'P 1'
#
loop_
_entity.id
_entity.type
_entity.pdbx_description
1 polymer ?
#
loop_
_entity_poly.entity_id
_entity_poly.type
_entity_poly.pdbx_seq_one_letter_code
_entity_poly.pdbx_strand_id
1 'polypeptide(L)'
;MAGAGSRVFLPLCGKTRDIAWLMGRGARVAGAELNRGAIEQLFAELELAPEVTAAGSLERFSAAGIDIFVGDVFALTPAHLGPVDAIYDRAALVALPGDVRRRYAGHLRSLTGGARQLLISYEYDQSLAKGPPFSVQADEVHALYGADYHVQELETAPVERGLKGLSEVVERIWQLVPRRG
;
A
#
# COMPACT_ATOMS: atom_id res chain seq x y z
N MET A 1 -2.61 -14.49 -5.01
CA MET A 1 -2.11 -14.06 -3.69
C MET A 1 -0.62 -14.37 -3.59
N ALA A 2 0.11 -13.66 -2.73
CA ALA A 2 1.50 -13.98 -2.43
C ALA A 2 1.55 -15.29 -1.64
N GLY A 3 2.38 -16.25 -2.11
CA GLY A 3 2.61 -17.52 -1.41
C GLY A 3 3.66 -17.39 -0.30
N ALA A 4 3.89 -18.46 0.45
CA ALA A 4 4.98 -18.51 1.42
C ALA A 4 6.32 -18.17 0.74
N GLY A 5 7.14 -17.34 1.37
CA GLY A 5 8.41 -16.83 0.84
C GLY A 5 8.30 -15.61 -0.07
N SER A 6 7.09 -15.26 -0.58
CA SER A 6 6.90 -14.05 -1.38
C SER A 6 7.20 -12.80 -0.57
N ARG A 7 7.76 -11.77 -1.23
CA ARG A 7 7.97 -10.46 -0.64
C ARG A 7 6.89 -9.48 -1.09
N VAL A 8 6.13 -8.96 -0.13
CA VAL A 8 5.00 -8.07 -0.36
C VAL A 8 5.35 -6.65 0.08
N PHE A 9 5.13 -5.67 -0.79
CA PHE A 9 5.33 -4.26 -0.47
C PHE A 9 4.01 -3.60 -0.05
N LEU A 10 4.02 -2.94 1.10
CA LEU A 10 2.91 -2.17 1.64
C LEU A 10 3.30 -0.68 1.67
N PRO A 11 2.88 0.13 0.70
CA PRO A 11 3.11 1.58 0.73
C PRO A 11 2.23 2.25 1.79
N LEU A 12 2.72 3.30 2.44
CA LEU A 12 2.03 4.08 3.48
C LEU A 12 1.39 3.17 4.55
N CYS A 13 2.18 2.19 5.01
CA CYS A 13 1.65 1.04 5.73
C CYS A 13 1.16 1.34 7.15
N GLY A 14 1.56 2.47 7.75
CA GLY A 14 1.28 2.70 9.15
C GLY A 14 1.74 1.53 10.02
N LYS A 15 0.95 1.20 11.02
CA LYS A 15 1.08 -0.01 11.83
C LYS A 15 -0.10 -0.98 11.61
N THR A 16 -0.41 -1.26 10.34
CA THR A 16 -1.52 -2.15 10.02
C THR A 16 -1.29 -3.58 10.54
N ARG A 17 -2.35 -4.19 11.06
CA ARG A 17 -2.32 -5.61 11.49
C ARG A 17 -2.13 -6.58 10.33
N ASP A 18 -2.33 -6.14 9.10
CA ASP A 18 -2.11 -6.95 7.90
C ASP A 18 -0.65 -7.38 7.77
N ILE A 19 0.30 -6.59 8.31
CA ILE A 19 1.72 -6.94 8.36
C ILE A 19 1.93 -8.23 9.15
N ALA A 20 1.41 -8.28 10.39
CA ALA A 20 1.51 -9.48 11.23
C ALA A 20 0.84 -10.69 10.57
N TRP A 21 -0.32 -10.47 9.93
CA TRP A 21 -1.05 -11.52 9.23
C TRP A 21 -0.27 -12.07 8.02
N LEU A 22 0.35 -11.21 7.21
CA LEU A 22 1.18 -11.62 6.08
C LEU A 22 2.42 -12.41 6.54
N MET A 23 3.11 -11.90 7.58
CA MET A 23 4.27 -12.58 8.16
C MET A 23 3.89 -13.95 8.74
N GLY A 24 2.75 -14.05 9.44
CA GLY A 24 2.22 -15.29 9.98
C GLY A 24 1.87 -16.34 8.91
N ARG A 25 1.73 -15.92 7.64
CA ARG A 25 1.54 -16.79 6.48
C ARG A 25 2.83 -17.07 5.70
N GLY A 26 3.96 -16.68 6.26
CA GLY A 26 5.27 -16.93 5.67
C GLY A 26 5.67 -15.95 4.57
N ALA A 27 4.95 -14.84 4.39
CA ALA A 27 5.41 -13.79 3.50
C ALA A 27 6.50 -12.94 4.19
N ARG A 28 7.42 -12.40 3.38
CA ARG A 28 8.31 -11.31 3.79
C ARG A 28 7.64 -10.00 3.47
N VAL A 29 7.75 -9.03 4.36
CA VAL A 29 7.12 -7.72 4.23
C VAL A 29 8.16 -6.65 3.97
N ALA A 30 7.90 -5.79 2.99
CA ALA A 30 8.55 -4.49 2.87
C ALA A 30 7.48 -3.41 3.00
N GLY A 31 7.78 -2.29 3.66
CA GLY A 31 6.82 -1.19 3.79
C GLY A 31 7.49 0.17 3.66
N ALA A 32 6.68 1.19 3.41
CA ALA A 32 7.08 2.59 3.50
C ALA A 32 6.08 3.35 4.37
N GLU A 33 6.56 4.18 5.28
CA GLU A 33 5.72 4.97 6.18
C GLU A 33 6.42 6.28 6.56
N LEU A 34 5.68 7.37 6.56
CA LEU A 34 6.23 8.70 6.92
C LEU A 34 6.39 8.85 8.43
N ASN A 35 5.49 8.26 9.22
CA ASN A 35 5.43 8.41 10.66
C ASN A 35 6.35 7.41 11.37
N ARG A 36 7.52 7.87 11.80
CA ARG A 36 8.49 7.07 12.53
C ARG A 36 7.90 6.44 13.80
N GLY A 37 7.11 7.20 14.58
CA GLY A 37 6.52 6.69 15.82
C GLY A 37 5.53 5.55 15.59
N ALA A 38 4.82 5.53 14.45
CA ALA A 38 3.96 4.41 14.08
C ALA A 38 4.79 3.13 13.83
N ILE A 39 5.99 3.27 13.24
CA ILE A 39 6.85 2.12 12.96
C ILE A 39 7.53 1.60 14.22
N GLU A 40 7.95 2.48 15.13
CA GLU A 40 8.46 2.06 16.45
C GLU A 40 7.40 1.25 17.22
N GLN A 41 6.14 1.69 17.18
CA GLN A 41 5.02 0.96 17.79
C GLN A 41 4.76 -0.37 17.06
N LEU A 42 4.82 -0.41 15.72
CA LEU A 42 4.66 -1.64 14.94
C LEU A 42 5.67 -2.71 15.37
N PHE A 43 6.96 -2.35 15.44
CA PHE A 43 8.00 -3.30 15.85
C PHE A 43 7.83 -3.76 17.30
N ALA A 44 7.39 -2.86 18.19
CA ALA A 44 7.07 -3.22 19.57
C ALA A 44 5.88 -4.20 19.65
N GLU A 45 4.81 -3.95 18.86
CA GLU A 45 3.63 -4.83 18.80
C GLU A 45 3.95 -6.20 18.18
N LEU A 46 4.94 -6.26 17.27
CA LEU A 46 5.46 -7.51 16.69
C LEU A 46 6.47 -8.23 17.59
N GLU A 47 6.85 -7.64 18.71
CA GLU A 47 7.91 -8.13 19.62
C GLU A 47 9.27 -8.33 18.90
N LEU A 48 9.56 -7.45 17.93
CA LEU A 48 10.79 -7.46 17.15
C LEU A 48 11.68 -6.26 17.53
N ALA A 49 12.98 -6.50 17.66
CA ALA A 49 13.98 -5.44 17.81
C ALA A 49 14.59 -5.14 16.43
N PRO A 50 14.27 -3.98 15.80
CA PRO A 50 14.82 -3.67 14.49
C PRO A 50 16.25 -3.18 14.55
N GLU A 51 17.06 -3.55 13.57
CA GLU A 51 18.24 -2.79 13.18
C GLU A 51 17.78 -1.57 12.40
N VAL A 52 18.27 -0.37 12.76
CA VAL A 52 17.94 0.88 12.09
C VAL A 52 19.17 1.39 11.34
N THR A 53 19.07 1.54 10.04
CA THR A 53 20.16 1.99 9.17
C THR A 53 19.69 3.11 8.24
N ALA A 54 20.63 3.93 7.77
CA ALA A 54 20.32 4.96 6.76
C ALA A 54 20.09 4.30 5.39
N ALA A 55 19.08 4.78 4.65
CA ALA A 55 18.77 4.39 3.27
C ALA A 55 18.51 5.66 2.42
N GLY A 56 19.58 6.37 2.06
CA GLY A 56 19.50 7.69 1.46
C GLY A 56 18.94 8.72 2.43
N SER A 57 17.81 9.36 2.08
CA SER A 57 17.07 10.27 2.97
C SER A 57 16.07 9.56 3.89
N LEU A 58 16.00 8.23 3.81
CA LEU A 58 15.10 7.40 4.61
C LEU A 58 15.87 6.69 5.70
N GLU A 59 15.15 6.22 6.72
CA GLU A 59 15.65 5.23 7.68
C GLU A 59 15.05 3.86 7.36
N ARG A 60 15.86 2.82 7.34
CA ARG A 60 15.41 1.43 7.20
C ARG A 60 15.38 0.77 8.57
N PHE A 61 14.22 0.32 8.99
CA PHE A 61 13.97 -0.53 10.13
C PHE A 61 13.88 -1.98 9.63
N SER A 62 14.80 -2.83 10.02
CA SER A 62 14.93 -4.19 9.50
C SER A 62 14.96 -5.22 10.63
N ALA A 63 14.16 -6.26 10.51
CA ALA A 63 14.21 -7.46 11.36
C ALA A 63 13.87 -8.70 10.52
N ALA A 64 13.85 -9.88 11.15
CA ALA A 64 13.57 -11.13 10.47
C ALA A 64 12.21 -11.07 9.73
N GLY A 65 12.24 -11.10 8.39
CA GLY A 65 11.05 -11.13 7.54
C GLY A 65 10.38 -9.78 7.28
N ILE A 66 10.92 -8.66 7.78
CA ILE A 66 10.32 -7.35 7.62
C ILE A 66 11.36 -6.24 7.44
N ASP A 67 11.11 -5.36 6.46
CA ASP A 67 11.87 -4.12 6.21
C ASP A 67 10.90 -2.96 6.06
N ILE A 68 10.99 -1.93 6.89
CA ILE A 68 10.17 -0.72 6.76
C ILE A 68 11.07 0.49 6.51
N PHE A 69 10.77 1.24 5.46
CA PHE A 69 11.46 2.47 5.09
C PHE A 69 10.67 3.67 5.63
N VAL A 70 11.25 4.37 6.58
CA VAL A 70 10.62 5.54 7.23
C VAL A 70 11.03 6.81 6.50
N GLY A 71 10.04 7.55 6.02
CA GLY A 71 10.17 8.81 5.29
C GLY A 71 9.24 8.91 4.09
N ASP A 72 9.52 9.85 3.19
CA ASP A 72 8.70 10.07 2.00
C ASP A 72 8.81 8.87 1.04
N VAL A 73 7.67 8.24 0.73
CA VAL A 73 7.61 7.10 -0.20
C VAL A 73 8.20 7.44 -1.57
N PHE A 74 8.13 8.70 -2.00
CA PHE A 74 8.71 9.16 -3.26
C PHE A 74 10.25 9.24 -3.26
N ALA A 75 10.88 9.16 -2.10
CA ALA A 75 12.33 9.06 -1.97
C ALA A 75 12.83 7.59 -1.99
N LEU A 76 11.92 6.62 -1.87
CA LEU A 76 12.27 5.20 -1.95
C LEU A 76 12.65 4.83 -3.39
N THR A 77 13.77 4.13 -3.55
CA THR A 77 14.29 3.72 -4.87
C THR A 77 14.24 2.20 -5.02
N PRO A 78 14.28 1.68 -6.27
CA PRO A 78 14.39 0.24 -6.51
C PRO A 78 15.61 -0.40 -5.84
N ALA A 79 16.73 0.35 -5.76
CA ALA A 79 17.96 -0.13 -5.11
C ALA A 79 17.78 -0.32 -3.60
N HIS A 80 17.01 0.56 -2.94
CA HIS A 80 16.70 0.44 -1.52
C HIS A 80 15.65 -0.65 -1.26
N LEU A 81 14.56 -0.64 -2.03
CA LEU A 81 13.45 -1.60 -1.83
C LEU A 81 13.89 -3.02 -2.17
N GLY A 82 14.66 -3.21 -3.25
CA GLY A 82 14.91 -4.52 -3.81
C GLY A 82 13.67 -5.16 -4.48
N PRO A 83 13.79 -6.39 -5.01
CA PRO A 83 12.69 -7.04 -5.71
C PRO A 83 11.54 -7.36 -4.76
N VAL A 84 10.31 -7.18 -5.27
CA VAL A 84 9.06 -7.57 -4.60
C VAL A 84 8.17 -8.34 -5.55
N ASP A 85 7.38 -9.28 -5.03
CA ASP A 85 6.51 -10.15 -5.82
C ASP A 85 5.11 -9.55 -6.00
N ALA A 86 4.69 -8.70 -5.04
CA ALA A 86 3.39 -8.07 -5.07
C ALA A 86 3.37 -6.76 -4.26
N ILE A 87 2.42 -5.89 -4.59
CA ILE A 87 2.05 -4.71 -3.82
C ILE A 87 0.71 -4.99 -3.15
N TYR A 88 0.58 -4.63 -1.88
CA TYR A 88 -0.68 -4.58 -1.16
C TYR A 88 -0.98 -3.13 -0.78
N ASP A 89 -1.81 -2.49 -1.60
CA ASP A 89 -2.22 -1.09 -1.42
C ASP A 89 -3.57 -1.04 -0.71
N ARG A 90 -3.52 -0.93 0.59
CA ARG A 90 -4.68 -0.70 1.45
C ARG A 90 -4.46 0.57 2.25
N ALA A 91 -5.41 1.47 2.13
CA ALA A 91 -5.38 2.78 2.77
C ALA A 91 -4.24 3.72 2.31
N ALA A 92 -3.49 3.38 1.26
CA ALA A 92 -2.43 4.22 0.73
C ALA A 92 -2.93 5.12 -0.42
N LEU A 93 -3.41 4.58 -1.54
CA LEU A 93 -3.95 5.38 -2.64
C LEU A 93 -5.05 6.34 -2.16
N VAL A 94 -5.96 5.84 -1.33
CA VAL A 94 -7.09 6.61 -0.78
C VAL A 94 -6.68 7.65 0.27
N ALA A 95 -5.45 7.59 0.78
CA ALA A 95 -4.91 8.63 1.68
C ALA A 95 -4.38 9.85 0.92
N LEU A 96 -4.20 9.75 -0.39
CA LEU A 96 -3.57 10.77 -1.21
C LEU A 96 -4.61 11.64 -1.94
N PRO A 97 -4.38 12.96 -2.02
CA PRO A 97 -5.18 13.85 -2.87
C PRO A 97 -5.09 13.44 -4.34
N GLY A 98 -6.12 13.75 -5.14
CA GLY A 98 -6.25 13.30 -6.52
C GLY A 98 -5.09 13.72 -7.44
N ASP A 99 -4.53 14.90 -7.24
CA ASP A 99 -3.37 15.42 -8.00
C ASP A 99 -2.08 14.63 -7.73
N VAL A 100 -1.95 13.99 -6.55
CA VAL A 100 -0.78 13.19 -6.17
C VAL A 100 -0.88 11.75 -6.66
N ARG A 101 -2.09 11.20 -6.82
CA ARG A 101 -2.33 9.78 -7.12
C ARG A 101 -1.68 9.31 -8.42
N ARG A 102 -1.69 10.13 -9.47
CA ARG A 102 -1.03 9.79 -10.74
C ARG A 102 0.49 9.63 -10.57
N ARG A 103 1.12 10.55 -9.84
CA ARG A 103 2.55 10.46 -9.52
C ARG A 103 2.83 9.20 -8.69
N TYR A 104 1.98 8.92 -7.72
CA TYR A 104 2.09 7.77 -6.85
C TYR A 104 1.98 6.43 -7.62
N ALA A 105 0.96 6.26 -8.47
CA ALA A 105 0.80 5.07 -9.29
C ALA A 105 2.02 4.82 -10.21
N GLY A 106 2.51 5.88 -10.87
CA GLY A 106 3.72 5.81 -11.69
C GLY A 106 4.98 5.50 -10.88
N HIS A 107 5.09 6.06 -9.68
CA HIS A 107 6.20 5.77 -8.77
C HIS A 107 6.21 4.31 -8.33
N LEU A 108 5.08 3.76 -7.87
CA LEU A 108 4.97 2.35 -7.47
C LEU A 108 5.35 1.40 -8.61
N ARG A 109 4.89 1.69 -9.84
CA ARG A 109 5.26 0.91 -11.02
C ARG A 109 6.77 0.91 -11.23
N SER A 110 7.40 2.07 -11.23
CA SER A 110 8.85 2.21 -11.43
C SER A 110 9.64 1.58 -10.29
N LEU A 111 9.19 1.76 -9.06
CA LEU A 111 9.83 1.26 -7.84
C LEU A 111 9.87 -0.27 -7.78
N THR A 112 8.82 -0.93 -8.26
CA THR A 112 8.64 -2.38 -8.13
C THR A 112 8.86 -3.15 -9.44
N GLY A 113 9.22 -2.45 -10.54
CA GLY A 113 9.31 -3.05 -11.87
C GLY A 113 7.95 -3.56 -12.38
N GLY A 114 6.85 -2.94 -11.96
CA GLY A 114 5.51 -3.35 -12.36
C GLY A 114 5.03 -4.63 -11.66
N ALA A 115 5.31 -4.81 -10.38
CA ALA A 115 4.77 -5.93 -9.62
C ALA A 115 3.24 -5.95 -9.65
N ARG A 116 2.63 -7.15 -9.59
CA ARG A 116 1.17 -7.27 -9.44
C ARG A 116 0.71 -6.57 -8.17
N GLN A 117 -0.52 -6.05 -8.18
CA GLN A 117 -1.03 -5.30 -7.03
C GLN A 117 -2.42 -5.78 -6.63
N LEU A 118 -2.65 -5.88 -5.33
CA LEU A 118 -3.99 -5.91 -4.73
C LEU A 118 -4.24 -4.51 -4.17
N LEU A 119 -5.24 -3.83 -4.74
CA LEU A 119 -5.62 -2.47 -4.35
C LEU A 119 -7.00 -2.50 -3.69
N ILE A 120 -7.15 -1.78 -2.59
CA ILE A 120 -8.44 -1.55 -1.93
C ILE A 120 -8.75 -0.06 -1.98
N SER A 121 -9.88 0.29 -2.60
CA SER A 121 -10.36 1.66 -2.71
C SER A 121 -11.74 1.83 -2.09
N TYR A 122 -12.09 3.08 -1.77
CA TYR A 122 -13.40 3.46 -1.27
C TYR A 122 -14.08 4.40 -2.26
N GLU A 123 -15.37 4.19 -2.46
CA GLU A 123 -16.20 5.05 -3.30
C GLU A 123 -17.37 5.59 -2.48
N TYR A 124 -17.51 6.91 -2.47
CA TYR A 124 -18.57 7.63 -1.76
C TYR A 124 -18.69 9.05 -2.35
N ASP A 125 -19.73 9.78 -1.99
CA ASP A 125 -19.84 11.19 -2.36
C ASP A 125 -18.78 12.04 -1.63
N GLN A 126 -17.71 12.41 -2.34
CA GLN A 126 -16.58 13.17 -1.79
C GLN A 126 -17.00 14.52 -1.16
N SER A 127 -18.16 15.08 -1.53
CA SER A 127 -18.66 16.33 -0.95
C SER A 127 -19.03 16.19 0.53
N LEU A 128 -19.31 14.95 0.97
CA LEU A 128 -19.72 14.64 2.35
C LEU A 128 -18.55 14.54 3.33
N ALA A 129 -17.32 14.38 2.84
CA ALA A 129 -16.13 14.28 3.68
C ALA A 129 -14.87 14.86 3.02
N LYS A 130 -14.04 15.52 3.82
CA LYS A 130 -12.80 16.14 3.33
C LYS A 130 -11.67 15.14 3.03
N GLY A 131 -11.80 13.88 3.49
CA GLY A 131 -10.69 12.92 3.45
C GLY A 131 -9.55 13.23 4.43
N PRO A 132 -8.48 12.43 4.54
CA PRO A 132 -8.46 11.04 4.08
C PRO A 132 -9.32 10.09 4.96
N PRO A 133 -9.74 8.95 4.46
CA PRO A 133 -9.55 8.49 3.10
C PRO A 133 -10.38 9.30 2.11
N PHE A 134 -9.87 9.46 0.88
CA PHE A 134 -10.60 10.09 -0.22
C PHE A 134 -11.37 9.03 -1.01
N SER A 135 -12.47 9.46 -1.64
CA SER A 135 -13.16 8.65 -2.64
C SER A 135 -12.29 8.46 -3.88
N VAL A 136 -12.22 7.22 -4.37
CA VAL A 136 -11.52 6.85 -5.61
C VAL A 136 -12.49 6.04 -6.45
N GLN A 137 -13.02 6.67 -7.49
CA GLN A 137 -14.01 6.08 -8.37
C GLN A 137 -13.39 4.99 -9.27
N ALA A 138 -14.20 4.07 -9.76
CA ALA A 138 -13.73 2.98 -10.61
C ALA A 138 -13.02 3.46 -11.89
N ASP A 139 -13.54 4.51 -12.52
CA ASP A 139 -12.95 5.12 -13.72
C ASP A 139 -11.58 5.76 -13.42
N GLU A 140 -11.37 6.32 -12.23
CA GLU A 140 -10.07 6.82 -11.80
C GLU A 140 -9.06 5.68 -11.65
N VAL A 141 -9.44 4.53 -11.08
CA VAL A 141 -8.56 3.35 -10.99
C VAL A 141 -8.13 2.90 -12.39
N HIS A 142 -9.07 2.82 -13.32
CA HIS A 142 -8.76 2.49 -14.72
C HIS A 142 -7.87 3.54 -15.39
N ALA A 143 -8.07 4.82 -15.13
CA ALA A 143 -7.24 5.90 -15.67
C ALA A 143 -5.81 5.89 -15.10
N LEU A 144 -5.63 5.50 -13.83
CA LEU A 144 -4.32 5.44 -13.18
C LEU A 144 -3.49 4.23 -13.62
N TYR A 145 -4.13 3.07 -13.82
CA TYR A 145 -3.44 1.80 -13.97
C TYR A 145 -3.67 1.10 -15.30
N GLY A 146 -4.75 1.41 -16.03
CA GLY A 146 -5.19 0.65 -17.21
C GLY A 146 -4.22 0.65 -18.39
N ALA A 147 -3.30 1.62 -18.48
CA ALA A 147 -2.28 1.64 -19.52
C ALA A 147 -1.24 0.51 -19.31
N ASP A 148 -0.87 0.23 -18.07
CA ASP A 148 0.23 -0.66 -17.71
C ASP A 148 -0.24 -2.00 -17.14
N TYR A 149 -1.49 -2.08 -16.66
CA TYR A 149 -2.05 -3.24 -15.98
C TYR A 149 -3.37 -3.70 -16.62
N HIS A 150 -3.62 -4.99 -16.56
CA HIS A 150 -4.99 -5.52 -16.62
C HIS A 150 -5.64 -5.27 -15.26
N VAL A 151 -6.62 -4.37 -15.24
CA VAL A 151 -7.36 -3.98 -14.04
C VAL A 151 -8.62 -4.84 -13.96
N GLN A 152 -8.74 -5.63 -12.90
CA GLN A 152 -9.89 -6.49 -12.64
C GLN A 152 -10.48 -6.16 -11.28
N GLU A 153 -11.75 -5.83 -11.23
CA GLU A 153 -12.50 -5.76 -9.97
C GLU A 153 -12.78 -7.19 -9.50
N LEU A 154 -12.36 -7.51 -8.28
CA LEU A 154 -12.58 -8.82 -7.66
C LEU A 154 -13.85 -8.85 -6.82
N GLU A 155 -14.10 -7.76 -6.09
CA GLU A 155 -15.19 -7.67 -5.13
C GLU A 155 -15.62 -6.21 -4.96
N THR A 156 -16.91 -6.03 -4.73
CA THR A 156 -17.52 -4.75 -4.36
C THR A 156 -18.50 -5.03 -3.23
N ALA A 157 -18.32 -4.34 -2.10
CA ALA A 157 -19.17 -4.51 -0.94
C ALA A 157 -19.44 -3.18 -0.23
N PRO A 158 -20.63 -2.99 0.35
CA PRO A 158 -20.87 -1.85 1.23
C PRO A 158 -20.02 -1.98 2.51
N VAL A 159 -19.52 -0.86 3.00
CA VAL A 159 -18.83 -0.82 4.29
C VAL A 159 -19.88 -0.80 5.40
N GLU A 160 -20.18 -1.97 6.00
CA GLU A 160 -21.30 -2.22 6.92
C GLU A 160 -21.41 -1.20 8.08
N ARG A 161 -20.29 -0.70 8.58
CA ARG A 161 -20.24 0.28 9.69
C ARG A 161 -20.02 1.70 9.22
N GLY A 162 -20.09 1.90 7.88
CA GLY A 162 -19.71 3.16 7.28
C GLY A 162 -18.21 3.47 7.45
N LEU A 163 -17.81 4.64 7.01
CA LEU A 163 -16.44 5.11 7.08
C LEU A 163 -16.44 6.55 7.60
N LYS A 164 -15.87 6.78 8.78
CA LYS A 164 -15.76 8.13 9.38
C LYS A 164 -17.09 8.91 9.44
N GLY A 165 -18.19 8.21 9.74
CA GLY A 165 -19.53 8.83 9.84
C GLY A 165 -20.30 8.87 8.51
N LEU A 166 -19.74 8.38 7.42
CA LEU A 166 -20.44 8.18 6.15
C LEU A 166 -21.13 6.82 6.15
N SER A 167 -22.41 6.76 5.81
CA SER A 167 -23.20 5.53 5.76
C SER A 167 -23.14 4.85 4.40
N GLU A 168 -23.03 5.62 3.33
CA GLU A 168 -23.06 5.13 1.96
C GLU A 168 -21.62 5.10 1.39
N VAL A 169 -20.87 4.08 1.78
CA VAL A 169 -19.50 3.86 1.31
C VAL A 169 -19.40 2.47 0.74
N VAL A 170 -18.83 2.36 -0.44
CA VAL A 170 -18.53 1.10 -1.12
C VAL A 170 -17.03 0.86 -1.07
N GLU A 171 -16.62 -0.32 -0.61
CA GLU A 171 -15.26 -0.81 -0.74
C GLU A 171 -15.15 -1.62 -2.02
N ARG A 172 -14.08 -1.37 -2.79
CA ARG A 172 -13.75 -2.14 -3.99
C ARG A 172 -12.39 -2.75 -3.87
N ILE A 173 -12.29 -4.02 -4.22
CA ILE A 173 -11.05 -4.80 -4.23
C ILE A 173 -10.66 -5.04 -5.68
N TRP A 174 -9.46 -4.61 -6.04
CA TRP A 174 -8.92 -4.69 -7.39
C TRP A 174 -7.70 -5.58 -7.45
N GLN A 175 -7.63 -6.40 -8.49
CA GLN A 175 -6.41 -7.06 -8.92
C GLN A 175 -5.82 -6.34 -10.12
N LEU A 176 -4.56 -5.93 -9.99
CA LEU A 176 -3.80 -5.30 -11.07
C LEU A 176 -2.70 -6.27 -11.48
N VAL A 177 -2.79 -6.79 -12.71
CA VAL A 177 -1.79 -7.71 -13.29
C VAL A 177 -1.05 -6.98 -14.39
N PRO A 178 0.29 -6.85 -14.29
CA PRO A 178 1.04 -6.12 -15.30
C PRO A 178 0.80 -6.69 -16.71
N ARG A 179 0.62 -5.80 -17.68
CA ARG A 179 0.61 -6.18 -19.08
C ARG A 179 2.02 -6.65 -19.45
N ARG A 180 2.13 -7.86 -19.97
CA ARG A 180 3.42 -8.31 -20.53
C ARG A 180 3.66 -7.49 -21.79
N GLY A 181 4.78 -6.77 -21.83
CA GLY A 181 5.28 -6.14 -23.04
C GLY A 181 5.81 -7.19 -24.03
#